data_c2737d0fa1bdeffb0cc09f7e0b6f6897
#
_entry.id   c2737d0fa1bdeffb0cc09f7e0b6f6897
#
_cell.length_a   1.000
_cell.length_b   1.000
_cell.length_c   1.000
_cell.angle_alpha   90.00
_cell.angle_beta   90.00
_cell.angle_gamma   90.00
#
_symmetry.space_group_name_H-M   'P 1'
#
loop_
_entity.id
_entity.type
_entity.pdbx_description
1 polymer ?
#
loop_
_entity_poly.entity_id
_entity_poly.type
_entity_poly.pdbx_seq_one_letter_code
_entity_poly.pdbx_strand_id
1 'polypeptide(L)'
;LTLLRAVATIAPIPREILRPNYYSLVESGRTGGLTTGRGIAEETPAKEDEKVMAPEIMKGLKDVYLDTTESSFIDGQVGKLLYRGYNIHDLAEKSTFEEVIYLLLYGRLPSRKELQDFDATLRANRRIPDEVIQVLDLVKNSHPMDALRTGVSALSAFDPEVSDNSPEATIRKGVRLTAMAPTIVAAHHRLRQGLEPVAPNPDLNHAGNFLYMLFNEMPDEDTVKLLDVDFILHAEHGANASAFGARVAASTLSDLHSAVVTGIGVLKGPWHGGAAEEVMKMAEEIGQPENAEEYARKVLNSGGRIMGFGHRVYKAEDPRARHLRERSKVLGEKMGQPHWFQILTYLEEDVMKPYRSRGIYVNVDFFAGSIYYLLGIPDDLFIPIFALGRVPGWALQCVEQYEDNILIRPLLEYTGPMDLEYTPIEQRG
;
A
#
# COMPACT_ATOMS: atom_id res chain seq x y z
N LEU A 1 -3.91 37.98 -33.90
CA LEU A 1 -5.01 38.89 -33.51
C LEU A 1 -6.32 38.27 -33.99
N THR A 2 -7.01 37.46 -33.21
CA THR A 2 -8.47 37.22 -33.20
C THR A 2 -8.74 35.82 -32.61
N LEU A 3 -8.65 35.69 -31.25
CA LEU A 3 -9.23 34.55 -30.51
C LEU A 3 -9.21 34.90 -28.99
N LEU A 4 -10.00 35.93 -28.67
CA LEU A 4 -10.32 36.27 -27.30
C LEU A 4 -11.76 36.79 -27.31
N ARG A 5 -12.73 35.91 -27.06
CA ARG A 5 -14.07 36.19 -26.52
C ARG A 5 -14.91 34.90 -26.49
N ALA A 6 -14.87 34.20 -25.37
CA ALA A 6 -15.99 33.45 -24.86
C ALA A 6 -15.76 33.26 -23.35
N VAL A 7 -15.96 34.32 -22.58
CA VAL A 7 -16.19 34.19 -21.14
C VAL A 7 -17.69 33.94 -20.99
N ALA A 8 -18.03 32.66 -20.76
CA ALA A 8 -19.38 32.28 -20.38
C ALA A 8 -19.67 32.82 -18.97
N THR A 9 -20.68 33.67 -18.86
CA THR A 9 -21.20 34.20 -17.62
C THR A 9 -21.81 33.07 -16.81
N ILE A 10 -21.14 32.70 -15.72
CA ILE A 10 -21.67 31.74 -14.72
C ILE A 10 -22.75 32.48 -13.93
N ALA A 11 -23.99 31.98 -13.98
CA ALA A 11 -25.09 32.46 -13.18
C ALA A 11 -24.82 32.25 -11.68
N PRO A 12 -25.24 33.15 -10.77
CA PRO A 12 -24.98 33.01 -9.35
C PRO A 12 -25.74 31.82 -8.77
N ILE A 13 -25.02 30.97 -8.03
CA ILE A 13 -25.55 29.81 -7.29
C ILE A 13 -26.49 30.33 -6.19
N PRO A 14 -27.72 29.78 -6.04
CA PRO A 14 -28.63 30.14 -4.97
C PRO A 14 -28.02 29.84 -3.59
N ARG A 15 -28.13 30.78 -2.65
CA ARG A 15 -27.57 30.72 -1.28
C ARG A 15 -28.17 29.62 -0.37
N GLU A 16 -29.07 28.78 -0.85
CA GLU A 16 -29.77 27.77 -0.06
C GLU A 16 -29.06 26.38 -0.03
N ILE A 17 -27.96 26.22 -0.77
CA ILE A 17 -27.21 24.92 -0.83
C ILE A 17 -26.00 24.88 0.13
N LEU A 18 -25.73 25.98 0.86
CA LEU A 18 -24.60 26.05 1.80
C LEU A 18 -25.07 26.02 3.25
N ARG A 19 -25.61 24.91 3.73
CA ARG A 19 -25.65 24.59 5.16
C ARG A 19 -25.26 23.12 5.37
N PRO A 20 -24.01 22.80 5.71
CA PRO A 20 -23.73 21.58 6.43
C PRO A 20 -24.15 21.76 7.87
N ASN A 21 -25.09 20.95 8.34
CA ASN A 21 -25.45 20.80 9.75
C ASN A 21 -24.27 20.11 10.49
N TYR A 22 -23.32 20.90 10.94
CA TYR A 22 -22.27 20.45 11.86
C TYR A 22 -22.35 21.29 13.14
N TYR A 23 -23.35 21.12 13.95
CA TYR A 23 -23.42 21.48 15.38
C TYR A 23 -24.87 21.35 15.85
N SER A 24 -25.36 20.14 16.08
CA SER A 24 -26.57 19.95 16.86
C SER A 24 -26.65 18.53 17.43
N LEU A 25 -25.81 18.23 18.41
CA LEU A 25 -26.00 17.10 19.31
C LEU A 25 -25.36 17.39 20.68
N VAL A 26 -25.65 18.58 21.23
CA VAL A 26 -25.59 18.81 22.68
C VAL A 26 -26.62 19.90 22.96
N GLU A 27 -27.87 19.53 23.17
CA GLU A 27 -28.88 20.22 23.98
C GLU A 27 -30.26 19.63 23.66
N SER A 28 -30.61 18.56 24.34
CA SER A 28 -32.01 18.22 24.54
C SER A 28 -32.16 17.60 25.92
N GLY A 29 -32.62 18.41 26.83
CA GLY A 29 -33.04 17.92 28.12
C GLY A 29 -33.15 18.99 29.17
N ARG A 30 -34.22 19.83 29.10
CA ARG A 30 -34.97 20.28 30.27
C ARG A 30 -35.95 21.43 29.90
N THR A 31 -37.18 21.05 29.68
CA THR A 31 -38.30 21.94 29.91
C THR A 31 -39.13 21.32 31.02
N GLY A 32 -39.43 22.07 32.06
CA GLY A 32 -40.38 21.64 33.08
C GLY A 32 -40.34 22.47 34.36
N GLY A 33 -41.23 23.44 34.50
CA GLY A 33 -41.93 23.73 35.76
C GLY A 33 -41.29 24.72 36.73
N LEU A 34 -41.77 25.97 36.68
CA LEU A 34 -41.73 26.92 37.79
C LEU A 34 -42.65 26.42 38.93
N THR A 35 -42.08 26.21 40.14
CA THR A 35 -42.80 26.32 41.42
C THR A 35 -41.89 27.02 42.43
N THR A 36 -42.44 28.07 43.03
CA THR A 36 -41.93 28.89 44.13
C THR A 36 -41.86 28.07 45.42
N GLY A 37 -40.73 28.05 46.11
CA GLY A 37 -40.62 27.56 47.49
C GLY A 37 -39.34 28.06 48.16
N ARG A 38 -39.46 28.81 49.22
CA ARG A 38 -38.40 29.33 50.10
C ARG A 38 -37.68 28.16 50.82
N GLY A 39 -36.38 28.30 50.98
CA GLY A 39 -35.76 27.93 52.25
C GLY A 39 -34.62 26.92 52.18
N ILE A 40 -33.59 27.28 52.87
CA ILE A 40 -32.47 26.50 53.44
C ILE A 40 -31.30 26.28 52.45
N ALA A 41 -30.22 26.98 52.73
CA ALA A 41 -28.90 26.75 52.16
C ALA A 41 -28.39 25.39 52.67
N GLU A 42 -28.44 24.35 51.82
CA GLU A 42 -27.62 23.16 52.01
C GLU A 42 -26.26 23.39 51.35
N GLU A 43 -25.22 23.27 52.15
CA GLU A 43 -23.83 23.24 51.67
C GLU A 43 -23.70 22.13 50.66
N THR A 44 -23.43 22.47 49.41
CA THR A 44 -23.06 21.52 48.37
C THR A 44 -21.72 20.90 48.73
N PRO A 45 -21.61 19.57 48.88
CA PRO A 45 -20.31 18.94 49.09
C PRO A 45 -19.38 19.28 47.95
N ALA A 46 -18.14 19.66 48.24
CA ALA A 46 -17.09 19.88 47.29
C ALA A 46 -17.03 18.69 46.34
N LYS A 47 -17.12 18.95 45.04
CA LYS A 47 -16.87 17.94 44.03
C LYS A 47 -15.48 17.39 44.31
N GLU A 48 -15.39 16.12 44.67
CA GLU A 48 -14.14 15.40 44.66
C GLU A 48 -13.49 15.62 43.28
N ASP A 49 -12.25 16.06 43.25
CA ASP A 49 -11.45 16.20 42.05
C ASP A 49 -11.47 14.86 41.31
N GLU A 50 -12.27 14.74 40.25
CA GLU A 50 -12.14 13.64 39.32
C GLU A 50 -10.69 13.68 38.82
N LYS A 51 -9.84 12.77 39.31
CA LYS A 51 -8.51 12.56 38.77
C LYS A 51 -8.69 12.24 37.30
N VAL A 52 -8.50 13.24 36.44
CA VAL A 52 -8.40 13.05 34.99
C VAL A 52 -7.25 12.08 34.78
N MET A 53 -7.55 10.84 34.52
CA MET A 53 -6.54 9.84 34.18
C MET A 53 -5.82 10.31 32.91
N ALA A 54 -4.49 10.30 32.93
CA ALA A 54 -3.70 10.60 31.74
C ALA A 54 -4.15 9.68 30.58
N PRO A 55 -4.28 10.22 29.35
CA PRO A 55 -4.73 9.43 28.21
C PRO A 55 -3.78 8.25 27.94
N GLU A 56 -4.33 7.08 27.64
CA GLU A 56 -3.55 5.94 27.21
C GLU A 56 -3.03 6.16 25.79
N ILE A 57 -1.71 6.24 25.61
CA ILE A 57 -1.08 6.49 24.32
C ILE A 57 -0.72 5.18 23.64
N MET A 58 -1.48 4.80 22.61
CA MET A 58 -1.23 3.61 21.79
C MET A 58 -0.24 3.90 20.66
N LYS A 59 1.07 3.99 20.99
CA LYS A 59 2.12 4.31 20.01
C LYS A 59 2.12 3.34 18.84
N GLY A 60 2.02 3.90 17.61
CA GLY A 60 2.00 3.12 16.37
C GLY A 60 0.74 2.29 16.19
N LEU A 61 -0.34 2.61 16.91
CA LEU A 61 -1.67 1.97 16.84
C LEU A 61 -1.58 0.44 17.00
N LYS A 62 -0.66 -0.05 17.84
CA LYS A 62 -0.51 -1.48 18.07
C LYS A 62 -1.76 -2.00 18.78
N ASP A 63 -2.33 -3.11 18.27
CA ASP A 63 -3.51 -3.78 18.79
C ASP A 63 -4.79 -2.91 18.79
N VAL A 64 -4.79 -1.79 18.02
CA VAL A 64 -5.95 -0.95 17.79
C VAL A 64 -6.66 -1.41 16.50
N TYR A 65 -7.94 -1.76 16.62
CA TYR A 65 -8.80 -1.98 15.45
C TYR A 65 -9.28 -0.63 14.94
N LEU A 66 -8.96 -0.34 13.67
CA LEU A 66 -9.37 0.90 13.02
C LEU A 66 -10.83 0.85 12.60
N ASP A 67 -11.22 -0.29 12.03
CA ASP A 67 -12.51 -0.52 11.39
C ASP A 67 -12.73 -2.01 11.19
N THR A 68 -13.88 -2.40 10.64
CA THR A 68 -14.16 -3.73 10.12
C THR A 68 -13.69 -3.85 8.67
N THR A 69 -13.48 -5.08 8.17
CA THR A 69 -13.10 -5.33 6.78
C THR A 69 -13.57 -6.72 6.34
N GLU A 70 -13.95 -6.83 5.08
CA GLU A 70 -14.18 -8.09 4.39
C GLU A 70 -13.04 -8.44 3.41
N SER A 71 -12.04 -7.57 3.27
CA SER A 71 -10.96 -7.70 2.28
C SER A 71 -10.06 -8.89 2.56
N SER A 72 -9.57 -9.01 3.80
CA SER A 72 -8.64 -10.05 4.20
C SER A 72 -8.73 -10.38 5.69
N PHE A 73 -8.38 -11.62 6.02
CA PHE A 73 -8.21 -12.08 7.39
C PHE A 73 -6.77 -12.52 7.62
N ILE A 74 -6.17 -12.06 8.71
CA ILE A 74 -4.79 -12.37 9.09
C ILE A 74 -4.77 -12.94 10.51
N ASP A 75 -4.31 -14.19 10.65
CA ASP A 75 -3.94 -14.73 11.95
C ASP A 75 -2.42 -14.82 12.03
N GLY A 76 -1.84 -13.87 12.75
CA GLY A 76 -0.40 -13.77 12.89
C GLY A 76 0.21 -14.86 13.78
N GLN A 77 -0.58 -15.52 14.62
CA GLN A 77 -0.07 -16.57 15.52
C GLN A 77 0.22 -17.87 14.78
N VAL A 78 -0.61 -18.18 13.78
CA VAL A 78 -0.48 -19.44 13.01
C VAL A 78 -0.01 -19.21 11.57
N GLY A 79 0.25 -17.97 11.17
CA GLY A 79 0.69 -17.65 9.81
C GLY A 79 -0.40 -17.90 8.77
N LYS A 80 -1.64 -17.43 9.01
CA LYS A 80 -2.78 -17.59 8.10
C LYS A 80 -3.13 -16.28 7.43
N LEU A 81 -3.34 -16.31 6.12
CA LEU A 81 -3.83 -15.19 5.32
C LEU A 81 -4.96 -15.66 4.40
N LEU A 82 -6.08 -14.95 4.45
CA LEU A 82 -7.19 -15.17 3.54
C LEU A 82 -7.49 -13.87 2.78
N TYR A 83 -7.80 -13.96 1.49
CA TYR A 83 -8.42 -12.88 0.70
C TYR A 83 -9.88 -13.23 0.47
N ARG A 84 -10.82 -12.39 0.92
CA ARG A 84 -12.27 -12.63 0.79
C ARG A 84 -12.66 -14.08 1.20
N GLY A 85 -12.02 -14.63 2.24
CA GLY A 85 -12.25 -15.98 2.74
C GLY A 85 -11.45 -17.10 2.06
N TYR A 86 -10.79 -16.86 0.93
CA TYR A 86 -9.94 -17.84 0.25
C TYR A 86 -8.53 -17.86 0.79
N ASN A 87 -7.98 -19.06 0.98
CA ASN A 87 -6.62 -19.20 1.49
C ASN A 87 -5.59 -18.74 0.46
N ILE A 88 -4.60 -17.96 0.93
CA ILE A 88 -3.53 -17.45 0.05
C ILE A 88 -2.78 -18.59 -0.67
N HIS A 89 -2.67 -19.76 -0.04
CA HIS A 89 -2.02 -20.91 -0.66
C HIS A 89 -2.80 -21.41 -1.88
N ASP A 90 -4.12 -21.51 -1.79
CA ASP A 90 -4.95 -21.93 -2.92
C ASP A 90 -4.91 -20.89 -4.04
N LEU A 91 -4.95 -19.60 -3.70
CA LEU A 91 -4.87 -18.53 -4.69
C LEU A 91 -3.53 -18.52 -5.41
N ALA A 92 -2.42 -18.65 -4.69
CA ALA A 92 -1.07 -18.68 -5.28
C ALA A 92 -0.80 -19.90 -6.16
N GLU A 93 -1.45 -21.03 -5.91
CA GLU A 93 -1.24 -22.28 -6.64
C GLU A 93 -2.21 -22.47 -7.82
N LYS A 94 -3.44 -21.97 -7.69
CA LYS A 94 -4.57 -22.34 -8.58
C LYS A 94 -5.19 -21.16 -9.33
N SER A 95 -4.90 -19.92 -8.92
CA SER A 95 -5.51 -18.71 -9.50
C SER A 95 -4.53 -17.96 -10.39
N THR A 96 -5.01 -16.87 -10.99
CA THR A 96 -4.22 -15.84 -11.69
C THR A 96 -4.39 -14.49 -11.00
N PHE A 97 -3.49 -13.57 -11.26
CA PHE A 97 -3.59 -12.24 -10.67
C PHE A 97 -4.87 -11.51 -11.10
N GLU A 98 -5.30 -11.65 -12.35
CA GLU A 98 -6.57 -11.09 -12.85
C GLU A 98 -7.78 -11.62 -12.07
N GLU A 99 -7.79 -12.93 -11.77
CA GLU A 99 -8.85 -13.54 -10.96
C GLU A 99 -8.84 -13.02 -9.53
N VAL A 100 -7.64 -12.80 -8.94
CA VAL A 100 -7.49 -12.24 -7.60
C VAL A 100 -7.90 -10.77 -7.56
N ILE A 101 -7.57 -9.96 -8.58
CA ILE A 101 -8.07 -8.58 -8.68
C ILE A 101 -9.60 -8.57 -8.68
N TYR A 102 -10.23 -9.44 -9.49
CA TYR A 102 -11.68 -9.57 -9.53
C TYR A 102 -12.23 -9.97 -8.15
N LEU A 103 -11.66 -11.01 -7.53
CA LEU A 103 -12.06 -11.47 -6.19
C LEU A 103 -12.03 -10.33 -5.17
N LEU A 104 -10.95 -9.57 -5.12
CA LEU A 104 -10.78 -8.46 -4.18
C LEU A 104 -11.84 -7.37 -4.41
N LEU A 105 -11.98 -6.89 -5.64
CA LEU A 105 -12.82 -5.75 -5.96
C LEU A 105 -14.33 -6.08 -5.98
N TYR A 106 -14.72 -7.30 -6.38
CA TYR A 106 -16.12 -7.72 -6.50
C TYR A 106 -16.59 -8.68 -5.40
N GLY A 107 -15.69 -9.08 -4.47
CA GLY A 107 -16.03 -9.85 -3.27
C GLY A 107 -16.23 -11.36 -3.50
N ARG A 108 -16.08 -11.86 -4.72
CA ARG A 108 -16.25 -13.29 -5.08
C ARG A 108 -15.38 -13.69 -6.27
N LEU A 109 -15.14 -14.99 -6.44
CA LEU A 109 -14.49 -15.48 -7.64
C LEU A 109 -15.40 -15.30 -8.88
N PRO A 110 -14.82 -14.94 -10.04
CA PRO A 110 -15.57 -14.80 -11.29
C PRO A 110 -15.97 -16.16 -11.88
N SER A 111 -17.06 -16.20 -12.61
CA SER A 111 -17.28 -17.25 -13.60
C SER A 111 -16.26 -17.12 -14.74
N ARG A 112 -16.12 -18.17 -15.56
CA ARG A 112 -15.21 -18.14 -16.73
C ARG A 112 -15.49 -16.95 -17.66
N LYS A 113 -16.78 -16.66 -17.90
CA LYS A 113 -17.18 -15.55 -18.78
C LYS A 113 -16.83 -14.20 -18.14
N GLU A 114 -17.12 -14.04 -16.85
CA GLU A 114 -16.80 -12.80 -16.12
C GLU A 114 -15.29 -12.54 -16.08
N LEU A 115 -14.47 -13.58 -15.88
CA LEU A 115 -13.02 -13.46 -15.93
C LEU A 115 -12.52 -13.04 -17.31
N GLN A 116 -13.08 -13.60 -18.40
CA GLN A 116 -12.73 -13.21 -19.76
C GLN A 116 -13.10 -11.75 -20.05
N ASP A 117 -14.31 -11.32 -19.67
CA ASP A 117 -14.77 -9.94 -19.86
C ASP A 117 -13.94 -8.95 -19.02
N PHE A 118 -13.57 -9.36 -17.80
CA PHE A 118 -12.73 -8.57 -16.90
C PHE A 118 -11.29 -8.44 -17.41
N ASP A 119 -10.67 -9.54 -17.85
CA ASP A 119 -9.33 -9.52 -18.43
C ASP A 119 -9.29 -8.64 -19.69
N ALA A 120 -10.32 -8.73 -20.55
CA ALA A 120 -10.45 -7.83 -21.71
C ALA A 120 -10.52 -6.36 -21.26
N THR A 121 -11.22 -6.06 -20.17
CA THR A 121 -11.30 -4.71 -19.60
C THR A 121 -9.93 -4.24 -19.07
N LEU A 122 -9.19 -5.08 -18.34
CA LEU A 122 -7.83 -4.76 -17.87
C LEU A 122 -6.92 -4.45 -19.08
N ARG A 123 -6.92 -5.31 -20.10
CA ARG A 123 -6.09 -5.15 -21.30
C ARG A 123 -6.39 -3.85 -22.05
N ALA A 124 -7.68 -3.49 -22.19
CA ALA A 124 -8.10 -2.25 -22.83
C ALA A 124 -7.65 -0.97 -22.11
N ASN A 125 -7.40 -1.06 -20.80
CA ASN A 125 -7.02 0.07 -19.95
C ASN A 125 -5.51 0.20 -19.67
N ARG A 126 -4.63 -0.59 -20.31
CA ARG A 126 -3.19 -0.57 -20.02
C ARG A 126 -2.45 0.67 -20.53
N ARG A 127 -2.98 1.30 -21.60
CA ARG A 127 -2.32 2.47 -22.20
C ARG A 127 -2.49 3.69 -21.32
N ILE A 128 -1.39 4.42 -21.09
CA ILE A 128 -1.39 5.73 -20.43
C ILE A 128 -1.39 6.85 -21.47
N PRO A 129 -1.91 8.06 -21.14
CA PRO A 129 -1.84 9.23 -22.01
C PRO A 129 -0.40 9.62 -22.36
N ASP A 130 -0.19 10.14 -23.56
CA ASP A 130 1.13 10.58 -24.03
C ASP A 130 1.67 11.74 -23.17
N GLU A 131 0.79 12.58 -22.62
CA GLU A 131 1.15 13.63 -21.65
C GLU A 131 1.74 13.06 -20.35
N VAL A 132 1.24 11.90 -19.89
CA VAL A 132 1.82 11.22 -18.74
C VAL A 132 3.22 10.69 -19.06
N ILE A 133 3.44 10.17 -20.29
CA ILE A 133 4.78 9.77 -20.77
C ILE A 133 5.73 10.98 -20.77
N GLN A 134 5.28 12.16 -21.20
CA GLN A 134 6.07 13.39 -21.16
C GLN A 134 6.43 13.78 -19.71
N VAL A 135 5.49 13.64 -18.77
CA VAL A 135 5.76 13.86 -17.33
C VAL A 135 6.80 12.88 -16.82
N LEU A 136 6.71 11.61 -17.21
CA LEU A 136 7.70 10.58 -16.82
C LEU A 136 9.11 10.90 -17.38
N ASP A 137 9.19 11.42 -18.61
CA ASP A 137 10.49 11.84 -19.18
C ASP A 137 11.12 13.03 -18.40
N LEU A 138 10.29 13.98 -17.95
CA LEU A 138 10.77 15.08 -17.10
C LEU A 138 11.35 14.59 -15.76
N VAL A 139 10.84 13.48 -15.23
CA VAL A 139 11.28 12.92 -13.95
C VAL A 139 12.10 11.62 -14.11
N LYS A 140 12.61 11.32 -15.31
CA LYS A 140 13.30 10.04 -15.61
C LYS A 140 14.52 9.75 -14.75
N ASN A 141 15.16 10.78 -14.20
CA ASN A 141 16.30 10.62 -13.30
C ASN A 141 15.92 10.44 -11.82
N SER A 142 14.62 10.42 -11.49
CA SER A 142 14.15 10.18 -10.13
C SER A 142 14.10 8.68 -9.82
N HIS A 143 14.01 8.36 -8.52
CA HIS A 143 13.77 6.98 -8.09
C HIS A 143 12.45 6.46 -8.69
N PRO A 144 12.35 5.18 -9.15
CA PRO A 144 11.16 4.64 -9.80
C PRO A 144 9.87 4.77 -8.99
N MET A 145 9.92 4.70 -7.66
CA MET A 145 8.76 4.97 -6.80
C MET A 145 8.28 6.43 -6.86
N ASP A 146 9.18 7.39 -7.06
CA ASP A 146 8.80 8.79 -7.24
C ASP A 146 8.16 9.01 -8.60
N ALA A 147 8.68 8.36 -9.63
CA ALA A 147 8.09 8.36 -10.96
C ALA A 147 6.71 7.70 -10.98
N LEU A 148 6.54 6.55 -10.32
CA LEU A 148 5.24 5.88 -10.18
C LEU A 148 4.23 6.79 -9.48
N ARG A 149 4.60 7.39 -8.35
CA ARG A 149 3.75 8.34 -7.62
C ARG A 149 3.33 9.53 -8.48
N THR A 150 4.29 10.11 -9.23
CA THR A 150 4.06 11.24 -10.11
C THR A 150 3.15 10.85 -11.27
N GLY A 151 3.37 9.71 -11.90
CA GLY A 151 2.54 9.19 -13.00
C GLY A 151 1.11 8.92 -12.56
N VAL A 152 0.91 8.26 -11.41
CA VAL A 152 -0.43 8.01 -10.86
C VAL A 152 -1.14 9.32 -10.52
N SER A 153 -0.43 10.29 -9.96
CA SER A 153 -1.02 11.63 -9.71
C SER A 153 -1.42 12.31 -11.01
N ALA A 154 -0.58 12.26 -12.05
CA ALA A 154 -0.89 12.86 -13.35
C ALA A 154 -2.11 12.20 -14.04
N LEU A 155 -2.32 10.89 -13.87
CA LEU A 155 -3.48 10.17 -14.43
C LEU A 155 -4.81 10.74 -13.94
N SER A 156 -4.88 11.37 -12.76
CA SER A 156 -6.11 11.96 -12.24
C SER A 156 -6.70 13.03 -13.16
N ALA A 157 -5.84 13.75 -13.89
CA ALA A 157 -6.26 14.78 -14.85
C ALA A 157 -6.98 14.19 -16.10
N PHE A 158 -6.84 12.91 -16.34
CA PHE A 158 -7.40 12.20 -17.52
C PHE A 158 -8.50 11.22 -17.13
N ASP A 159 -8.81 11.06 -15.85
CA ASP A 159 -9.89 10.16 -15.41
C ASP A 159 -11.23 10.90 -15.36
N PRO A 160 -12.20 10.53 -16.23
CA PRO A 160 -13.50 11.21 -16.28
C PRO A 160 -14.34 11.02 -15.01
N GLU A 161 -14.01 10.00 -14.18
CA GLU A 161 -14.71 9.68 -12.95
C GLU A 161 -13.92 10.10 -11.69
N VAL A 162 -12.89 10.95 -11.85
CA VAL A 162 -11.97 11.30 -10.75
C VAL A 162 -12.70 11.75 -9.47
N SER A 163 -13.74 12.56 -9.62
CA SER A 163 -14.51 13.14 -8.50
C SER A 163 -15.66 12.26 -7.99
N ASP A 164 -15.91 11.11 -8.61
CA ASP A 164 -16.95 10.18 -8.19
C ASP A 164 -16.38 9.12 -7.25
N ASN A 165 -16.70 9.23 -5.97
CA ASN A 165 -16.26 8.30 -4.92
C ASN A 165 -17.31 7.23 -4.58
N SER A 166 -18.34 7.05 -5.42
CA SER A 166 -19.22 5.89 -5.28
C SER A 166 -18.42 4.57 -5.37
N PRO A 167 -18.85 3.50 -4.67
CA PRO A 167 -18.18 2.21 -4.70
C PRO A 167 -17.92 1.71 -6.12
N GLU A 168 -18.93 1.80 -6.99
CA GLU A 168 -18.85 1.35 -8.38
C GLU A 168 -17.82 2.15 -9.21
N ALA A 169 -17.82 3.47 -9.08
CA ALA A 169 -16.83 4.33 -9.77
C ALA A 169 -15.42 4.09 -9.21
N THR A 170 -15.30 3.88 -7.90
CA THR A 170 -14.03 3.58 -7.23
C THR A 170 -13.47 2.24 -7.71
N ILE A 171 -14.31 1.20 -7.85
CA ILE A 171 -13.90 -0.09 -8.44
C ILE A 171 -13.40 0.11 -9.88
N ARG A 172 -14.15 0.83 -10.73
CA ARG A 172 -13.70 1.10 -12.12
C ARG A 172 -12.38 1.86 -12.18
N LYS A 173 -12.20 2.88 -11.33
CA LYS A 173 -10.92 3.61 -11.19
C LYS A 173 -9.79 2.68 -10.70
N GLY A 174 -10.08 1.80 -9.74
CA GLY A 174 -9.14 0.80 -9.25
C GLY A 174 -8.67 -0.17 -10.34
N VAL A 175 -9.59 -0.61 -11.19
CA VAL A 175 -9.28 -1.45 -12.38
C VAL A 175 -8.37 -0.70 -13.35
N ARG A 176 -8.69 0.57 -13.66
CA ARG A 176 -7.86 1.41 -14.54
C ARG A 176 -6.47 1.64 -13.99
N LEU A 177 -6.36 2.02 -12.70
CA LEU A 177 -5.06 2.24 -12.06
C LEU A 177 -4.23 0.97 -12.00
N THR A 178 -4.84 -0.18 -11.70
CA THR A 178 -4.16 -1.48 -11.72
C THR A 178 -3.61 -1.78 -13.12
N ALA A 179 -4.40 -1.52 -14.16
CA ALA A 179 -3.98 -1.77 -15.54
C ALA A 179 -2.85 -0.82 -16.02
N MET A 180 -2.87 0.46 -15.61
CA MET A 180 -1.93 1.50 -16.05
C MET A 180 -0.62 1.55 -15.28
N ALA A 181 -0.62 1.17 -14.00
CA ALA A 181 0.57 1.26 -13.14
C ALA A 181 1.78 0.51 -13.71
N PRO A 182 1.68 -0.72 -14.25
CA PRO A 182 2.80 -1.40 -14.90
C PRO A 182 3.37 -0.62 -16.09
N THR A 183 2.53 0.06 -16.86
CA THR A 183 2.96 0.87 -18.01
C THR A 183 3.77 2.08 -17.54
N ILE A 184 3.38 2.71 -16.42
CA ILE A 184 4.15 3.82 -15.83
C ILE A 184 5.54 3.34 -15.43
N VAL A 185 5.65 2.23 -14.69
CA VAL A 185 6.94 1.69 -14.21
C VAL A 185 7.84 1.31 -15.37
N ALA A 186 7.31 0.56 -16.35
CA ALA A 186 8.08 0.13 -17.51
C ALA A 186 8.51 1.32 -18.40
N ALA A 187 7.62 2.29 -18.65
CA ALA A 187 7.94 3.48 -19.43
C ALA A 187 9.04 4.30 -18.75
N HIS A 188 8.94 4.57 -17.44
CA HIS A 188 9.99 5.27 -16.70
C HIS A 188 11.32 4.52 -16.76
N HIS A 189 11.33 3.19 -16.55
CA HIS A 189 12.55 2.39 -16.61
C HIS A 189 13.26 2.52 -17.97
N ARG A 190 12.51 2.51 -19.06
CA ARG A 190 13.08 2.67 -20.39
C ARG A 190 13.56 4.10 -20.66
N LEU A 191 12.75 5.10 -20.30
CA LEU A 191 13.11 6.51 -20.47
C LEU A 191 14.43 6.88 -19.74
N ARG A 192 14.64 6.37 -18.53
CA ARG A 192 15.89 6.61 -17.79
C ARG A 192 17.15 5.99 -18.45
N GLN A 193 16.94 4.99 -19.30
CA GLN A 193 17.98 4.35 -20.11
C GLN A 193 18.16 5.01 -21.48
N GLY A 194 17.36 6.05 -21.80
CA GLY A 194 17.36 6.69 -23.10
C GLY A 194 16.66 5.88 -24.18
N LEU A 195 15.80 4.93 -23.79
CA LEU A 195 15.03 4.07 -24.69
C LEU A 195 13.58 4.54 -24.78
N GLU A 196 12.94 4.30 -25.95
CA GLU A 196 11.52 4.57 -26.12
C GLU A 196 10.65 3.60 -25.27
N PRO A 197 9.57 4.06 -24.64
CA PRO A 197 8.59 3.21 -23.99
C PRO A 197 8.01 2.17 -24.96
N VAL A 198 7.79 0.95 -24.48
CA VAL A 198 7.14 -0.13 -25.24
C VAL A 198 5.65 -0.10 -24.98
N ALA A 199 4.86 -0.12 -26.06
CA ALA A 199 3.40 -0.18 -25.94
C ALA A 199 2.93 -1.51 -25.33
N PRO A 200 1.84 -1.50 -24.54
CA PRO A 200 1.27 -2.73 -24.00
C PRO A 200 0.91 -3.75 -25.10
N ASN A 201 1.22 -5.01 -24.87
CA ASN A 201 0.83 -6.12 -25.73
C ASN A 201 -0.56 -6.66 -25.30
N PRO A 202 -1.58 -6.63 -26.21
CA PRO A 202 -2.91 -7.10 -25.86
C PRO A 202 -3.05 -8.61 -25.69
N ASP A 203 -2.08 -9.39 -26.17
CA ASP A 203 -2.14 -10.87 -26.13
C ASP A 203 -1.59 -11.46 -24.83
N LEU A 204 -0.84 -10.67 -24.05
CA LEU A 204 -0.23 -11.11 -22.80
C LEU A 204 -1.16 -10.85 -21.61
N ASN A 205 -1.05 -11.71 -20.57
CA ASN A 205 -1.66 -11.46 -19.26
C ASN A 205 -0.98 -10.27 -18.56
N HIS A 206 -1.41 -9.93 -17.35
CA HIS A 206 -0.91 -8.73 -16.65
C HIS A 206 0.61 -8.81 -16.36
N ALA A 207 1.08 -9.92 -15.77
CA ALA A 207 2.48 -10.12 -15.46
C ALA A 207 3.36 -10.21 -16.70
N GLY A 208 2.94 -10.97 -17.72
CA GLY A 208 3.66 -11.08 -18.99
C GLY A 208 3.77 -9.76 -19.73
N ASN A 209 2.70 -8.96 -19.73
CA ASN A 209 2.71 -7.65 -20.34
C ASN A 209 3.66 -6.67 -19.64
N PHE A 210 3.74 -6.70 -18.30
CA PHE A 210 4.73 -5.88 -17.57
C PHE A 210 6.16 -6.25 -17.97
N LEU A 211 6.52 -7.54 -17.95
CA LEU A 211 7.85 -8.01 -18.37
C LEU A 211 8.18 -7.65 -19.80
N TYR A 212 7.20 -7.82 -20.72
CA TYR A 212 7.35 -7.44 -22.11
C TYR A 212 7.64 -5.94 -22.26
N MET A 213 6.90 -5.07 -21.58
CA MET A 213 7.13 -3.64 -21.66
C MET A 213 8.47 -3.21 -21.01
N LEU A 214 8.89 -3.93 -19.96
CA LEU A 214 10.13 -3.63 -19.25
C LEU A 214 11.35 -3.94 -20.10
N PHE A 215 11.40 -5.13 -20.70
CA PHE A 215 12.56 -5.65 -21.42
C PHE A 215 12.47 -5.52 -22.95
N ASN A 216 11.28 -5.27 -23.51
CA ASN A 216 10.97 -5.32 -24.93
C ASN A 216 11.26 -6.70 -25.57
N GLU A 217 11.05 -7.76 -24.79
CA GLU A 217 11.26 -9.15 -25.18
C GLU A 217 10.06 -9.98 -24.71
N MET A 218 9.71 -11.04 -25.47
CA MET A 218 8.64 -11.95 -25.05
C MET A 218 9.11 -12.81 -23.88
N PRO A 219 8.46 -12.70 -22.71
CA PRO A 219 8.86 -13.49 -21.55
C PRO A 219 8.46 -14.95 -21.72
N ASP A 220 9.25 -15.88 -21.14
CA ASP A 220 8.87 -17.29 -21.06
C ASP A 220 7.74 -17.52 -20.04
N GLU A 221 6.98 -18.61 -20.21
CA GLU A 221 5.78 -18.91 -19.42
C GLU A 221 6.12 -19.11 -17.91
N ASP A 222 7.28 -19.68 -17.57
CA ASP A 222 7.69 -19.90 -16.19
C ASP A 222 7.93 -18.57 -15.48
N THR A 223 8.60 -17.63 -16.15
CA THR A 223 8.86 -16.27 -15.66
C THR A 223 7.56 -15.49 -15.47
N VAL A 224 6.64 -15.61 -16.43
CA VAL A 224 5.31 -14.97 -16.32
C VAL A 224 4.56 -15.51 -15.11
N LYS A 225 4.50 -16.84 -14.95
CA LYS A 225 3.79 -17.46 -13.83
C LYS A 225 4.42 -17.11 -12.48
N LEU A 226 5.74 -16.99 -12.42
CA LEU A 226 6.45 -16.59 -11.21
C LEU A 226 6.04 -15.19 -10.76
N LEU A 227 6.06 -14.22 -11.67
CA LEU A 227 5.66 -12.85 -11.36
C LEU A 227 4.14 -12.72 -11.10
N ASP A 228 3.32 -13.51 -11.78
CA ASP A 228 1.87 -13.56 -11.53
C ASP A 228 1.58 -13.99 -10.09
N VAL A 229 2.25 -15.04 -9.60
CA VAL A 229 2.13 -15.47 -8.20
C VAL A 229 2.65 -14.41 -7.25
N ASP A 230 3.75 -13.75 -7.57
CA ASP A 230 4.27 -12.66 -6.74
C ASP A 230 3.25 -11.52 -6.58
N PHE A 231 2.60 -11.10 -7.66
CA PHE A 231 1.52 -10.12 -7.61
C PHE A 231 0.35 -10.59 -6.73
N ILE A 232 -0.06 -11.86 -6.82
CA ILE A 232 -1.09 -12.45 -5.96
C ILE A 232 -0.71 -12.31 -4.48
N LEU A 233 0.52 -12.67 -4.13
CA LEU A 233 1.01 -12.65 -2.75
C LEU A 233 1.09 -11.22 -2.17
N HIS A 234 1.25 -10.21 -3.04
CA HIS A 234 1.34 -8.82 -2.64
C HIS A 234 0.00 -8.06 -2.68
N ALA A 235 -1.07 -8.64 -3.25
CA ALA A 235 -2.29 -7.92 -3.59
C ALA A 235 -3.00 -7.27 -2.40
N GLU A 236 -3.08 -7.93 -1.24
CA GLU A 236 -3.78 -7.42 -0.07
C GLU A 236 -3.10 -7.87 1.24
N HIS A 237 -3.19 -7.04 2.28
CA HIS A 237 -2.70 -7.39 3.63
C HIS A 237 -3.32 -6.50 4.72
N GLY A 238 -4.63 -6.36 4.73
CA GLY A 238 -5.37 -5.57 5.73
C GLY A 238 -4.91 -4.12 5.83
N ALA A 239 -5.07 -3.52 7.00
CA ALA A 239 -4.66 -2.14 7.28
C ALA A 239 -3.13 -2.02 7.50
N ASN A 240 -2.30 -2.59 6.58
CA ASN A 240 -0.88 -2.31 6.57
C ASN A 240 -0.60 -0.81 6.39
N ALA A 241 0.64 -0.37 6.63
CA ALA A 241 0.95 1.06 6.68
C ALA A 241 0.50 1.83 5.42
N SER A 242 0.72 1.28 4.21
CA SER A 242 0.33 1.96 2.96
C SER A 242 -1.18 1.93 2.72
N ALA A 243 -1.85 0.84 3.03
CA ALA A 243 -3.31 0.75 2.98
C ALA A 243 -3.96 1.69 4.01
N PHE A 244 -3.41 1.77 5.22
CA PHE A 244 -3.84 2.75 6.22
C PHE A 244 -3.66 4.19 5.72
N GLY A 245 -2.51 4.51 5.11
CA GLY A 245 -2.28 5.82 4.49
C GLY A 245 -3.31 6.16 3.41
N ALA A 246 -3.65 5.18 2.55
CA ALA A 246 -4.68 5.32 1.53
C ALA A 246 -6.08 5.54 2.16
N ARG A 247 -6.44 4.78 3.21
CA ARG A 247 -7.70 4.99 3.96
C ARG A 247 -7.75 6.36 4.63
N VAL A 248 -6.64 6.88 5.18
CA VAL A 248 -6.58 8.25 5.73
C VAL A 248 -6.91 9.29 4.66
N ALA A 249 -6.31 9.17 3.47
CA ALA A 249 -6.64 10.07 2.36
C ALA A 249 -8.10 9.92 1.92
N ALA A 250 -8.59 8.69 1.73
CA ALA A 250 -9.98 8.40 1.36
C ALA A 250 -10.97 8.93 2.41
N SER A 251 -10.65 8.84 3.71
CA SER A 251 -11.51 9.32 4.79
C SER A 251 -11.82 10.83 4.73
N THR A 252 -10.99 11.60 4.03
CA THR A 252 -11.23 13.02 3.75
C THR A 252 -12.13 13.26 2.54
N LEU A 253 -12.65 12.20 1.91
CA LEU A 253 -13.36 12.22 0.62
C LEU A 253 -12.49 12.71 -0.55
N SER A 254 -11.17 12.65 -0.44
CA SER A 254 -10.25 12.81 -1.56
C SER A 254 -10.45 11.68 -2.58
N ASP A 255 -10.11 11.92 -3.84
CA ASP A 255 -10.26 10.95 -4.93
C ASP A 255 -9.33 9.71 -4.77
N LEU A 256 -9.66 8.63 -5.49
CA LEU A 256 -8.88 7.37 -5.42
C LEU A 256 -7.42 7.55 -5.85
N HIS A 257 -7.13 8.39 -6.86
CA HIS A 257 -5.75 8.62 -7.32
C HIS A 257 -4.92 9.22 -6.19
N SER A 258 -5.44 10.22 -5.47
CA SER A 258 -4.82 10.82 -4.29
C SER A 258 -4.59 9.81 -3.17
N ALA A 259 -5.54 8.91 -2.93
CA ALA A 259 -5.42 7.84 -1.95
C ALA A 259 -4.32 6.83 -2.35
N VAL A 260 -4.29 6.40 -3.61
CA VAL A 260 -3.24 5.48 -4.13
C VAL A 260 -1.87 6.15 -4.12
N VAL A 261 -1.76 7.44 -4.49
CA VAL A 261 -0.52 8.24 -4.37
C VAL A 261 -0.01 8.25 -2.93
N THR A 262 -0.90 8.39 -1.95
CA THR A 262 -0.55 8.31 -0.52
C THR A 262 -0.03 6.92 -0.16
N GLY A 263 -0.70 5.86 -0.63
CA GLY A 263 -0.25 4.47 -0.46
C GLY A 263 1.15 4.24 -1.03
N ILE A 264 1.42 4.71 -2.26
CA ILE A 264 2.74 4.64 -2.90
C ILE A 264 3.79 5.37 -2.07
N GLY A 265 3.46 6.58 -1.57
CA GLY A 265 4.36 7.37 -0.74
C GLY A 265 4.76 6.66 0.56
N VAL A 266 3.79 6.01 1.21
CA VAL A 266 4.04 5.22 2.44
C VAL A 266 4.82 3.95 2.13
N LEU A 267 4.49 3.25 1.03
CA LEU A 267 5.17 2.01 0.64
C LEU A 267 6.66 2.24 0.34
N LYS A 268 7.04 3.41 -0.20
CA LYS A 268 8.43 3.77 -0.47
C LYS A 268 9.32 3.75 0.79
N GLY A 269 8.73 3.90 1.98
CA GLY A 269 9.49 3.97 3.23
C GLY A 269 10.27 2.68 3.51
N PRO A 270 11.56 2.76 3.95
CA PRO A 270 12.43 1.58 4.15
C PRO A 270 11.90 0.60 5.21
N TRP A 271 11.00 1.02 6.06
CA TRP A 271 10.36 0.16 7.07
C TRP A 271 9.07 -0.50 6.58
N HIS A 272 8.74 -0.35 5.29
CA HIS A 272 7.57 -0.97 4.69
C HIS A 272 7.95 -1.75 3.42
N GLY A 273 8.09 -1.10 2.27
CA GLY A 273 8.35 -1.80 1.00
C GLY A 273 9.83 -2.05 0.68
N GLY A 274 10.76 -1.41 1.39
CA GLY A 274 12.19 -1.49 1.09
C GLY A 274 12.90 -2.79 1.49
N ALA A 275 12.18 -3.76 2.09
CA ALA A 275 12.83 -4.94 2.66
C ALA A 275 13.44 -5.86 1.60
N ALA A 276 12.79 -6.07 0.45
CA ALA A 276 13.30 -6.95 -0.61
C ALA A 276 14.62 -6.43 -1.22
N GLU A 277 14.71 -5.12 -1.47
CA GLU A 277 15.94 -4.46 -1.95
C GLU A 277 17.09 -4.62 -0.93
N GLU A 278 16.81 -4.35 0.34
CA GLU A 278 17.81 -4.48 1.41
C GLU A 278 18.24 -5.93 1.65
N VAL A 279 17.35 -6.91 1.46
CA VAL A 279 17.71 -8.34 1.52
C VAL A 279 18.68 -8.69 0.39
N MET A 280 18.43 -8.20 -0.83
CA MET A 280 19.32 -8.51 -1.95
C MET A 280 20.69 -7.85 -1.79
N LYS A 281 20.75 -6.59 -1.37
CA LYS A 281 22.01 -5.91 -1.03
C LYS A 281 22.80 -6.66 0.05
N MET A 282 22.11 -7.16 1.07
CA MET A 282 22.71 -8.01 2.10
C MET A 282 23.28 -9.30 1.49
N ALA A 283 22.54 -9.97 0.60
CA ALA A 283 23.02 -11.17 -0.06
C ALA A 283 24.24 -10.92 -0.95
N GLU A 284 24.25 -9.80 -1.67
CA GLU A 284 25.40 -9.35 -2.48
C GLU A 284 26.63 -9.03 -1.61
N GLU A 285 26.45 -8.37 -0.45
CA GLU A 285 27.54 -8.09 0.50
C GLU A 285 28.13 -9.39 1.08
N ILE A 286 27.29 -10.40 1.33
CA ILE A 286 27.73 -11.74 1.75
C ILE A 286 28.48 -12.45 0.61
N GLY A 287 27.96 -12.38 -0.60
CA GLY A 287 28.54 -12.89 -1.84
C GLY A 287 28.60 -14.42 -1.97
N GLN A 288 28.96 -15.15 -0.92
CA GLN A 288 29.06 -16.59 -0.91
C GLN A 288 28.46 -17.18 0.38
N PRO A 289 27.82 -18.36 0.35
CA PRO A 289 27.17 -18.96 1.52
C PRO A 289 28.07 -19.11 2.74
N GLU A 290 29.37 -19.38 2.52
CA GLU A 290 30.36 -19.56 3.58
C GLU A 290 30.59 -18.29 4.42
N ASN A 291 30.33 -17.11 3.86
CA ASN A 291 30.51 -15.81 4.53
C ASN A 291 29.29 -15.42 5.37
N ALA A 292 28.14 -16.09 5.23
CA ALA A 292 26.88 -15.67 5.81
C ALA A 292 26.91 -15.66 7.36
N GLU A 293 27.62 -16.62 7.98
CA GLU A 293 27.75 -16.66 9.44
C GLU A 293 28.56 -15.48 9.98
N GLU A 294 29.69 -15.18 9.35
CA GLU A 294 30.56 -14.07 9.76
C GLU A 294 29.83 -12.73 9.60
N TYR A 295 29.18 -12.52 8.47
CA TYR A 295 28.36 -11.35 8.21
C TYR A 295 27.28 -11.16 9.27
N ALA A 296 26.48 -12.19 9.50
CA ALA A 296 25.39 -12.12 10.46
C ALA A 296 25.88 -11.85 11.89
N ARG A 297 26.98 -12.47 12.30
CA ARG A 297 27.62 -12.24 13.60
C ARG A 297 28.05 -10.79 13.73
N LYS A 298 28.69 -10.21 12.71
CA LYS A 298 29.13 -8.80 12.69
C LYS A 298 27.93 -7.86 12.85
N VAL A 299 26.86 -8.07 12.07
CA VAL A 299 25.64 -7.24 12.08
C VAL A 299 24.94 -7.33 13.45
N LEU A 300 24.72 -8.53 13.98
CA LEU A 300 24.03 -8.74 15.25
C LEU A 300 24.83 -8.19 16.44
N ASN A 301 26.14 -8.35 16.45
CA ASN A 301 27.02 -7.82 17.52
C ASN A 301 27.07 -6.28 17.51
N SER A 302 26.89 -5.64 16.37
CA SER A 302 26.78 -4.17 16.27
C SER A 302 25.39 -3.64 16.65
N GLY A 303 24.45 -4.50 17.02
CA GLY A 303 23.05 -4.14 17.31
C GLY A 303 22.21 -3.93 16.04
N GLY A 304 22.73 -4.32 14.87
CA GLY A 304 22.04 -4.30 13.59
C GLY A 304 20.97 -5.40 13.48
N ARG A 305 20.30 -5.46 12.33
CA ARG A 305 19.26 -6.44 12.03
C ARG A 305 19.58 -7.18 10.75
N ILE A 306 19.24 -8.46 10.70
CA ILE A 306 19.24 -9.22 9.44
C ILE A 306 17.94 -8.88 8.71
N MET A 307 18.07 -8.40 7.46
CA MET A 307 16.94 -7.93 6.67
C MET A 307 16.03 -9.09 6.24
N GLY A 308 14.74 -8.79 6.03
CA GLY A 308 13.74 -9.80 5.64
C GLY A 308 13.22 -10.67 6.79
N PHE A 309 13.63 -10.40 8.06
CA PHE A 309 13.16 -11.10 9.25
C PHE A 309 12.29 -10.22 10.14
N GLY A 310 11.24 -10.85 10.66
CA GLY A 310 10.27 -10.21 11.53
C GLY A 310 9.12 -9.56 10.77
N HIS A 311 7.98 -9.52 11.44
CA HIS A 311 6.77 -8.91 10.90
C HIS A 311 5.98 -8.25 12.05
N ARG A 312 5.26 -7.16 11.73
CA ARG A 312 4.45 -6.46 12.73
C ARG A 312 3.33 -7.34 13.28
N VAL A 313 2.74 -8.17 12.44
CA VAL A 313 1.60 -9.04 12.77
C VAL A 313 2.04 -10.49 12.99
N TYR A 314 2.74 -11.11 12.04
CA TYR A 314 3.13 -12.52 12.14
C TYR A 314 4.14 -12.78 13.26
N LYS A 315 3.82 -13.81 14.06
CA LYS A 315 4.68 -14.45 15.07
C LYS A 315 5.00 -15.90 14.69
N ALA A 316 4.53 -16.32 13.55
CA ALA A 316 4.84 -17.52 12.81
C ALA A 316 5.45 -17.15 11.45
N GLU A 317 5.81 -18.13 10.64
CA GLU A 317 6.26 -17.91 9.27
C GLU A 317 5.18 -17.16 8.46
N ASP A 318 5.58 -16.15 7.69
CA ASP A 318 4.69 -15.48 6.75
C ASP A 318 4.22 -16.48 5.69
N PRO A 319 2.91 -16.74 5.55
CA PRO A 319 2.39 -17.77 4.66
C PRO A 319 2.76 -17.55 3.18
N ARG A 320 3.13 -16.31 2.82
CA ARG A 320 3.53 -15.93 1.47
C ARG A 320 4.97 -16.36 1.16
N ALA A 321 5.87 -16.29 2.15
CA ALA A 321 7.29 -16.55 1.99
C ALA A 321 7.59 -17.96 1.43
N ARG A 322 6.83 -19.00 1.84
CA ARG A 322 7.06 -20.36 1.36
C ARG A 322 6.88 -20.51 -0.16
N HIS A 323 5.96 -19.74 -0.78
CA HIS A 323 5.73 -19.79 -2.22
C HIS A 323 6.88 -19.18 -3.01
N LEU A 324 7.52 -18.16 -2.46
CA LEU A 324 8.68 -17.50 -3.06
C LEU A 324 9.97 -18.30 -2.80
N ARG A 325 10.08 -18.98 -1.64
CA ARG A 325 11.23 -19.85 -1.31
C ARG A 325 11.47 -20.91 -2.39
N GLU A 326 10.44 -21.71 -2.70
CA GLU A 326 10.57 -22.76 -3.73
C GLU A 326 10.90 -22.19 -5.12
N ARG A 327 10.31 -21.07 -5.46
CA ARG A 327 10.54 -20.39 -6.75
C ARG A 327 11.93 -19.79 -6.84
N SER A 328 12.44 -19.17 -5.77
CA SER A 328 13.83 -18.69 -5.68
C SER A 328 14.83 -19.81 -5.90
N LYS A 329 14.60 -21.00 -5.29
CA LYS A 329 15.44 -22.17 -5.47
C LYS A 329 15.47 -22.62 -6.92
N VAL A 330 14.30 -22.90 -7.49
CA VAL A 330 14.17 -23.44 -8.86
C VAL A 330 14.75 -22.45 -9.88
N LEU A 331 14.48 -21.15 -9.72
CA LEU A 331 15.02 -20.12 -10.60
C LEU A 331 16.55 -20.02 -10.48
N GLY A 332 17.09 -20.03 -9.26
CA GLY A 332 18.52 -19.99 -9.03
C GLY A 332 19.27 -21.17 -9.67
N GLU A 333 18.71 -22.37 -9.57
CA GLU A 333 19.23 -23.57 -10.24
C GLU A 333 19.17 -23.43 -11.78
N LYS A 334 18.02 -22.99 -12.33
CA LYS A 334 17.79 -22.77 -13.77
C LYS A 334 18.77 -21.74 -14.35
N MET A 335 19.06 -20.67 -13.59
CA MET A 335 19.97 -19.58 -14.01
C MET A 335 21.45 -19.87 -13.72
N GLY A 336 21.79 -21.04 -13.13
CA GLY A 336 23.17 -21.35 -12.73
C GLY A 336 23.72 -20.49 -11.59
N GLN A 337 22.85 -19.87 -10.80
CA GLN A 337 23.19 -19.02 -9.67
C GLN A 337 22.49 -19.47 -8.36
N PRO A 338 22.65 -20.74 -7.93
CA PRO A 338 21.99 -21.27 -6.75
C PRO A 338 22.50 -20.67 -5.44
N HIS A 339 23.65 -19.98 -5.46
CA HIS A 339 24.30 -19.43 -4.27
C HIS A 339 23.43 -18.37 -3.58
N TRP A 340 22.61 -17.60 -4.31
CA TRP A 340 21.68 -16.63 -3.70
C TRP A 340 20.67 -17.33 -2.77
N PHE A 341 20.03 -18.37 -3.27
CA PHE A 341 19.13 -19.19 -2.46
C PHE A 341 19.86 -19.84 -1.27
N GLN A 342 21.08 -20.33 -1.48
CA GLN A 342 21.89 -20.96 -0.43
C GLN A 342 22.26 -19.97 0.68
N ILE A 343 22.63 -18.73 0.36
CA ILE A 343 22.89 -17.66 1.33
C ILE A 343 21.64 -17.41 2.17
N LEU A 344 20.49 -17.21 1.52
CA LEU A 344 19.23 -16.92 2.20
C LEU A 344 18.80 -18.08 3.10
N THR A 345 18.88 -19.32 2.62
CA THR A 345 18.54 -20.52 3.39
C THR A 345 19.47 -20.68 4.60
N TYR A 346 20.76 -20.44 4.45
CA TYR A 346 21.70 -20.50 5.56
C TYR A 346 21.35 -19.45 6.63
N LEU A 347 21.05 -18.23 6.23
CA LEU A 347 20.60 -17.19 7.17
C LEU A 347 19.32 -17.61 7.90
N GLU A 348 18.35 -18.24 7.21
CA GLU A 348 17.09 -18.65 7.80
C GLU A 348 17.24 -19.84 8.76
N GLU A 349 17.91 -20.92 8.32
CA GLU A 349 17.90 -22.20 9.02
C GLU A 349 19.05 -22.36 10.04
N ASP A 350 20.17 -21.69 9.82
CA ASP A 350 21.32 -21.81 10.72
C ASP A 350 21.48 -20.60 11.63
N VAL A 351 21.40 -19.37 11.08
CA VAL A 351 21.64 -18.15 11.84
C VAL A 351 20.41 -17.72 12.63
N MET A 352 19.26 -17.59 11.98
CA MET A 352 18.05 -16.98 12.55
C MET A 352 17.10 -18.00 13.22
N LYS A 353 17.31 -19.29 13.05
CA LYS A 353 16.50 -20.35 13.66
C LYS A 353 16.33 -20.21 15.19
N PRO A 354 17.36 -19.87 15.98
CA PRO A 354 17.19 -19.66 17.43
C PRO A 354 16.19 -18.54 17.77
N TYR A 355 16.02 -17.57 16.89
CA TYR A 355 15.12 -16.42 17.11
C TYR A 355 13.65 -16.74 16.81
N ARG A 356 13.34 -17.90 16.23
CA ARG A 356 11.95 -18.38 16.02
C ARG A 356 11.19 -18.48 17.33
N SER A 357 11.86 -18.84 18.43
CA SER A 357 11.26 -18.84 19.77
C SER A 357 10.75 -17.47 20.24
N ARG A 358 11.23 -16.39 19.63
CA ARG A 358 10.80 -15.01 19.88
C ARG A 358 9.78 -14.51 18.85
N GLY A 359 9.28 -15.38 17.96
CA GLY A 359 8.36 -15.04 16.87
C GLY A 359 9.03 -14.26 15.73
N ILE A 360 10.32 -14.46 15.50
CA ILE A 360 11.07 -13.83 14.40
C ILE A 360 11.27 -14.86 13.31
N TYR A 361 10.54 -14.70 12.22
CA TYR A 361 10.55 -15.56 11.03
C TYR A 361 10.78 -14.70 9.79
N VAL A 362 11.04 -15.34 8.65
CA VAL A 362 11.10 -14.66 7.35
C VAL A 362 9.76 -14.04 7.01
N ASN A 363 9.80 -12.90 6.33
CA ASN A 363 8.63 -12.26 5.73
C ASN A 363 8.60 -12.49 4.21
N VAL A 364 7.60 -11.96 3.52
CA VAL A 364 7.41 -12.16 2.07
C VAL A 364 8.61 -11.65 1.26
N ASP A 365 9.26 -10.57 1.68
CA ASP A 365 10.34 -9.92 0.95
C ASP A 365 11.63 -10.74 0.91
N PHE A 366 11.82 -11.67 1.85
CA PHE A 366 13.09 -12.37 2.04
C PHE A 366 13.55 -13.15 0.81
N PHE A 367 12.64 -13.80 0.09
CA PHE A 367 12.95 -14.52 -1.14
C PHE A 367 12.60 -13.75 -2.42
N ALA A 368 11.76 -12.71 -2.34
CA ALA A 368 11.34 -11.92 -3.49
C ALA A 368 12.54 -11.23 -4.17
N GLY A 369 13.43 -10.62 -3.38
CA GLY A 369 14.60 -9.90 -3.92
C GLY A 369 15.48 -10.79 -4.80
N SER A 370 15.76 -12.03 -4.38
CA SER A 370 16.58 -12.96 -5.19
C SER A 370 15.90 -13.37 -6.50
N ILE A 371 14.57 -13.47 -6.50
CA ILE A 371 13.78 -13.75 -7.71
C ILE A 371 13.92 -12.60 -8.71
N TYR A 372 13.67 -11.36 -8.26
CA TYR A 372 13.76 -10.19 -9.14
C TYR A 372 15.17 -10.00 -9.69
N TYR A 373 16.18 -10.17 -8.84
CA TYR A 373 17.57 -10.09 -9.24
C TYR A 373 17.91 -11.13 -10.34
N LEU A 374 17.51 -12.38 -10.15
CA LEU A 374 17.73 -13.46 -11.13
C LEU A 374 16.99 -13.22 -12.45
N LEU A 375 15.87 -12.51 -12.43
CA LEU A 375 15.13 -12.08 -13.61
C LEU A 375 15.79 -10.86 -14.32
N GLY A 376 16.90 -10.32 -13.81
CA GLY A 376 17.57 -9.16 -14.35
C GLY A 376 16.83 -7.84 -14.09
N ILE A 377 15.95 -7.83 -13.12
CA ILE A 377 15.22 -6.62 -12.69
C ILE A 377 16.15 -5.80 -11.79
N PRO A 378 16.39 -4.50 -12.05
CA PRO A 378 17.17 -3.63 -11.18
C PRO A 378 16.58 -3.52 -9.78
N ASP A 379 17.42 -3.43 -8.76
CA ASP A 379 17.04 -3.43 -7.34
C ASP A 379 16.05 -2.31 -7.00
N ASP A 380 16.21 -1.14 -7.58
CA ASP A 380 15.34 0.01 -7.37
C ASP A 380 13.90 -0.15 -7.97
N LEU A 381 13.67 -1.24 -8.73
CA LEU A 381 12.35 -1.64 -9.21
C LEU A 381 11.63 -2.63 -8.28
N PHE A 382 12.26 -3.16 -7.24
CA PHE A 382 11.64 -4.17 -6.36
C PHE A 382 10.43 -3.59 -5.62
N ILE A 383 10.55 -2.38 -5.06
CA ILE A 383 9.42 -1.70 -4.41
C ILE A 383 8.32 -1.32 -5.40
N PRO A 384 8.60 -0.77 -6.59
CA PRO A 384 7.61 -0.62 -7.65
C PRO A 384 6.86 -1.91 -7.98
N ILE A 385 7.52 -3.06 -8.13
CA ILE A 385 6.85 -4.34 -8.39
C ILE A 385 5.88 -4.71 -7.27
N PHE A 386 6.31 -4.57 -6.02
CA PHE A 386 5.41 -4.70 -4.87
C PHE A 386 4.17 -3.78 -5.02
N ALA A 387 4.39 -2.51 -5.39
CA ALA A 387 3.30 -1.56 -5.59
C ALA A 387 2.32 -2.01 -6.68
N LEU A 388 2.82 -2.55 -7.81
CA LEU A 388 1.97 -3.07 -8.90
C LEU A 388 1.01 -4.14 -8.39
N GLY A 389 1.50 -5.10 -7.61
CA GLY A 389 0.65 -6.12 -6.97
C GLY A 389 -0.35 -5.51 -5.99
N ARG A 390 -0.01 -4.42 -5.28
CA ARG A 390 -0.80 -3.85 -4.20
C ARG A 390 -1.88 -2.84 -4.63
N VAL A 391 -1.85 -2.29 -5.84
CA VAL A 391 -2.85 -1.31 -6.30
C VAL A 391 -4.30 -1.80 -6.10
N PRO A 392 -4.68 -3.06 -6.43
CA PRO A 392 -6.04 -3.55 -6.20
C PRO A 392 -6.44 -3.53 -4.72
N GLY A 393 -5.50 -3.90 -3.82
CA GLY A 393 -5.72 -3.86 -2.38
C GLY A 393 -5.95 -2.44 -1.87
N TRP A 394 -5.18 -1.45 -2.31
CA TRP A 394 -5.43 -0.06 -1.96
C TRP A 394 -6.79 0.42 -2.46
N ALA A 395 -7.15 0.07 -3.70
CA ALA A 395 -8.46 0.43 -4.26
C ALA A 395 -9.59 -0.18 -3.43
N LEU A 396 -9.51 -1.46 -3.08
CA LEU A 396 -10.48 -2.14 -2.22
C LEU A 396 -10.60 -1.48 -0.84
N GLN A 397 -9.47 -1.18 -0.19
CA GLN A 397 -9.45 -0.51 1.12
C GLN A 397 -10.10 0.89 1.05
N CYS A 398 -9.97 1.59 -0.08
CA CYS A 398 -10.66 2.85 -0.31
C CYS A 398 -12.16 2.66 -0.59
N VAL A 399 -12.57 1.60 -1.30
CA VAL A 399 -13.99 1.26 -1.47
C VAL A 399 -14.64 1.08 -0.11
N GLU A 400 -14.09 0.21 0.75
CA GLU A 400 -14.62 0.00 2.11
C GLU A 400 -14.66 1.30 2.93
N GLN A 401 -13.66 2.18 2.78
CA GLN A 401 -13.62 3.45 3.48
C GLN A 401 -14.72 4.41 2.99
N TYR A 402 -15.01 4.47 1.69
CA TYR A 402 -16.07 5.34 1.16
C TYR A 402 -17.48 4.84 1.47
N GLU A 403 -17.69 3.51 1.60
CA GLU A 403 -19.00 2.91 1.89
C GLU A 403 -19.52 3.29 3.27
N ASP A 404 -18.66 3.33 4.28
CA ASP A 404 -18.99 3.74 5.66
C ASP A 404 -17.93 4.73 6.18
N ASN A 405 -17.96 5.95 5.63
CA ASN A 405 -16.88 6.90 5.83
C ASN A 405 -16.96 7.70 7.13
N ILE A 406 -15.92 7.58 7.92
CA ILE A 406 -15.63 8.48 9.05
C ILE A 406 -14.22 9.06 8.86
N LEU A 407 -14.08 10.37 9.06
CA LEU A 407 -12.79 11.04 9.00
C LEU A 407 -11.81 10.48 10.03
N ILE A 408 -10.70 9.91 9.58
CA ILE A 408 -9.64 9.38 10.45
C ILE A 408 -8.79 10.54 10.97
N ARG A 409 -9.01 10.90 12.25
CA ARG A 409 -8.34 12.04 12.90
C ARG A 409 -8.05 11.73 14.37
N PRO A 410 -6.91 11.08 14.69
CA PRO A 410 -6.51 10.81 16.07
C PRO A 410 -6.10 12.09 16.81
N LEU A 411 -6.02 11.99 18.14
CA LEU A 411 -5.51 13.04 19.01
C LEU A 411 -4.02 12.85 19.30
N LEU A 412 -3.36 13.96 19.62
CA LEU A 412 -2.02 13.97 20.19
C LEU A 412 -2.09 14.60 21.59
N GLU A 413 -1.37 14.00 22.55
CA GLU A 413 -1.15 14.62 23.84
C GLU A 413 -0.13 15.75 23.69
N TYR A 414 -0.55 16.97 24.03
CA TYR A 414 0.34 18.11 24.01
C TYR A 414 1.21 18.13 25.27
N THR A 415 2.54 18.10 25.10
CA THR A 415 3.53 18.10 26.18
C THR A 415 4.39 19.36 26.19
N GLY A 416 4.06 20.37 25.39
CA GLY A 416 4.76 21.63 25.33
C GLY A 416 4.32 22.62 26.43
N PRO A 417 4.95 23.80 26.53
CA PRO A 417 4.55 24.86 27.46
C PRO A 417 3.11 25.32 27.22
N MET A 418 2.40 25.67 28.28
CA MET A 418 1.04 26.21 28.24
C MET A 418 1.05 27.71 28.52
N ASP A 419 0.11 28.43 27.90
CA ASP A 419 -0.22 29.81 28.22
C ASP A 419 0.97 30.79 28.25
N LEU A 420 1.96 30.62 27.37
CA LEU A 420 3.09 31.53 27.24
C LEU A 420 2.62 32.92 26.83
N GLU A 421 3.15 33.94 27.49
CA GLU A 421 2.88 35.32 27.12
C GLU A 421 3.56 35.64 25.77
N TYR A 422 2.79 36.23 24.84
CA TYR A 422 3.31 36.68 23.56
C TYR A 422 4.15 37.93 23.73
N THR A 423 5.42 37.86 23.47
CA THR A 423 6.33 39.02 23.47
C THR A 423 6.46 39.55 22.02
N PRO A 424 6.12 40.83 21.74
CA PRO A 424 6.33 41.42 20.43
C PRO A 424 7.78 41.35 19.96
N ILE A 425 8.00 41.26 18.63
CA ILE A 425 9.34 41.05 18.06
C ILE A 425 10.36 42.12 18.50
N GLU A 426 9.90 43.35 18.64
CA GLU A 426 10.70 44.51 19.06
C GLU A 426 11.19 44.43 20.51
N GLN A 427 10.61 43.52 21.30
CA GLN A 427 10.98 43.28 22.72
C GLN A 427 11.73 41.95 22.90
N ARG A 428 11.97 41.21 21.81
CA ARG A 428 12.76 39.97 21.86
C ARG A 428 14.23 40.32 21.68
N GLY A 429 15.05 40.02 22.66
CA GLY A 429 16.49 40.25 22.66
C GLY A 429 17.27 39.38 21.71
#